data_9039a0cb111633c4afa650e460b0028b
#
_entry.id   9039a0cb111633c4afa650e460b0028b
#
_cell.length_a   1.000
_cell.length_b   1.000
_cell.length_c   1.000
_cell.angle_alpha   90.00
_cell.angle_beta   90.00
_cell.angle_gamma   90.00
#
_symmetry.space_group_name_H-M   'P 1'
#
loop_
_entity.id
_entity.type
_entity.pdbx_description
1 polymer ?
#
loop_
_entity_poly.entity_id
_entity_poly.type
_entity_poly.pdbx_seq_one_letter_code
_entity_poly.pdbx_strand_id
1 'polypeptide(L)'
;VSVNLSRSHFAREDFMEDFIRIADDYRVDKSLLEFEVTETLFLEHAHLSRVEEGIRIMHEQGFLCSLDDFGSGYSSFTMLKDFDIDVLKLDRSFFLDLHSEKARSIIACIQELAESLHIKTVAEGIETQEQLAYVNSMHCDVIQGFYFSRPLPLKEFETWADTFVFPDFEINMCGGGKSLQLNRAAAFCSKLCFFLKL
;
A
#
# COMPACT_ATOMS: atom_id res chain seq x y z
N VAL A 1 -6.76 -3.06 -6.54
CA VAL A 1 -7.66 -1.96 -6.09
C VAL A 1 -7.75 -2.02 -4.59
N SER A 2 -7.56 -0.87 -3.93
CA SER A 2 -7.62 -0.78 -2.47
C SER A 2 -8.96 -0.21 -2.00
N VAL A 3 -9.46 -0.75 -0.90
CA VAL A 3 -10.73 -0.35 -0.27
C VAL A 3 -10.49 -0.09 1.22
N ASN A 4 -10.77 1.12 1.66
CA ASN A 4 -10.62 1.49 3.07
C ASN A 4 -11.67 0.82 3.95
N LEU A 5 -11.23 0.15 5.01
CA LEU A 5 -12.10 -0.36 6.07
C LEU A 5 -12.08 0.57 7.28
N SER A 6 -13.27 0.97 7.67
CA SER A 6 -13.47 1.79 8.87
C SER A 6 -13.87 0.94 10.08
N ARG A 7 -13.80 1.52 11.28
CA ARG A 7 -14.27 0.87 12.51
C ARG A 7 -15.71 0.40 12.44
N SER A 8 -16.56 1.10 11.68
CA SER A 8 -17.97 0.71 11.53
C SER A 8 -18.16 -0.60 10.80
N HIS A 9 -17.24 -0.99 9.91
CA HIS A 9 -17.29 -2.32 9.28
C HIS A 9 -17.05 -3.40 10.33
N PHE A 10 -16.00 -3.29 11.14
CA PHE A 10 -15.68 -4.27 12.18
C PHE A 10 -16.67 -4.29 13.37
N ALA A 11 -17.61 -3.34 13.44
CA ALA A 11 -18.72 -3.40 14.39
C ALA A 11 -19.77 -4.46 14.00
N ARG A 12 -19.83 -4.87 12.73
CA ARG A 12 -20.70 -5.93 12.20
C ARG A 12 -19.92 -7.22 12.08
N GLU A 13 -20.52 -8.34 12.49
CA GLU A 13 -19.88 -9.66 12.38
C GLU A 13 -19.83 -10.16 10.93
N ASP A 14 -20.79 -9.75 10.12
CA ASP A 14 -21.02 -10.21 8.75
C ASP A 14 -20.51 -9.25 7.66
N PHE A 15 -19.68 -8.25 8.01
CA PHE A 15 -19.31 -7.20 7.07
C PHE A 15 -18.56 -7.72 5.83
N MET A 16 -17.79 -8.79 5.98
CA MET A 16 -17.06 -9.38 4.85
C MET A 16 -17.99 -10.08 3.84
N GLU A 17 -19.17 -10.54 4.26
CA GLU A 17 -20.12 -11.23 3.38
C GLU A 17 -20.56 -10.33 2.21
N ASP A 18 -20.76 -9.04 2.46
CA ASP A 18 -21.15 -8.07 1.43
C ASP A 18 -20.05 -7.93 0.37
N PHE A 19 -18.77 -7.82 0.79
CA PHE A 19 -17.63 -7.72 -0.13
C PHE A 19 -17.43 -9.02 -0.92
N ILE A 20 -17.52 -10.15 -0.27
CA ILE A 20 -17.41 -11.48 -0.91
C ILE A 20 -18.50 -11.62 -1.98
N ARG A 21 -19.77 -11.36 -1.62
CA ARG A 21 -20.90 -11.43 -2.55
C ARG A 21 -20.72 -10.52 -3.75
N ILE A 22 -20.31 -9.26 -3.53
CA ILE A 22 -20.09 -8.31 -4.63
C ILE A 22 -18.95 -8.81 -5.54
N ALA A 23 -17.83 -9.27 -4.98
CA ALA A 23 -16.73 -9.80 -5.78
C ALA A 23 -17.16 -11.02 -6.61
N ASP A 24 -17.95 -11.92 -6.04
CA ASP A 24 -18.46 -13.10 -6.73
C ASP A 24 -19.50 -12.74 -7.81
N ASP A 25 -20.45 -11.84 -7.52
CA ASP A 25 -21.49 -11.39 -8.46
C ASP A 25 -20.87 -10.75 -9.71
N TYR A 26 -19.82 -9.96 -9.53
CA TYR A 26 -19.09 -9.29 -10.61
C TYR A 26 -17.92 -10.11 -11.15
N ARG A 27 -17.67 -11.30 -10.62
CA ARG A 27 -16.57 -12.20 -11.02
C ARG A 27 -15.20 -11.50 -10.95
N VAL A 28 -14.99 -10.71 -9.92
CA VAL A 28 -13.72 -10.03 -9.66
C VAL A 28 -12.73 -11.03 -9.11
N ASP A 29 -11.51 -11.02 -9.64
CA ASP A 29 -10.40 -11.75 -9.02
C ASP A 29 -10.08 -11.11 -7.67
N LYS A 30 -10.36 -11.85 -6.59
CA LYS A 30 -10.22 -11.35 -5.22
C LYS A 30 -8.77 -10.98 -4.87
N SER A 31 -7.79 -11.60 -5.52
CA SER A 31 -6.37 -11.25 -5.35
C SER A 31 -6.01 -9.83 -5.87
N LEU A 32 -6.91 -9.20 -6.63
CA LEU A 32 -6.77 -7.82 -7.09
C LEU A 32 -7.44 -6.81 -6.16
N LEU A 33 -8.09 -7.29 -5.09
CA LEU A 33 -8.73 -6.43 -4.08
C LEU A 33 -7.91 -6.47 -2.79
N GLU A 34 -7.59 -5.29 -2.31
CA GLU A 34 -6.82 -5.03 -1.09
C GLU A 34 -7.68 -4.24 -0.11
N PHE A 35 -7.79 -4.71 1.12
CA PHE A 35 -8.51 -4.00 2.17
C PHE A 35 -7.52 -3.27 3.07
N GLU A 36 -7.68 -1.93 3.14
CA GLU A 36 -6.82 -1.05 3.92
C GLU A 36 -7.35 -0.92 5.34
N VAL A 37 -6.53 -1.26 6.32
CA VAL A 37 -6.79 -1.09 7.76
C VAL A 37 -5.77 -0.11 8.33
N THR A 38 -6.24 0.89 9.08
CA THR A 38 -5.34 1.88 9.70
C THR A 38 -4.86 1.44 11.07
N GLU A 39 -3.68 1.93 11.50
CA GLU A 39 -3.14 1.65 12.85
C GLU A 39 -4.15 1.93 13.97
N THR A 40 -4.98 2.96 13.82
CA THR A 40 -5.96 3.36 14.84
C THR A 40 -7.03 2.30 15.12
N LEU A 41 -7.26 1.38 14.18
CA LEU A 41 -8.19 0.28 14.33
C LEU A 41 -7.76 -0.70 15.42
N PHE A 42 -6.45 -0.87 15.59
CA PHE A 42 -5.85 -1.83 16.51
C PHE A 42 -5.67 -1.28 17.92
N LEU A 43 -5.86 0.03 18.14
CA LEU A 43 -5.69 0.64 19.47
C LEU A 43 -6.83 0.28 20.45
N GLU A 44 -7.96 -0.17 19.96
CA GLU A 44 -9.12 -0.52 20.77
C GLU A 44 -9.13 -2.03 21.07
N HIS A 45 -8.62 -2.43 22.22
CA HIS A 45 -8.57 -3.84 22.67
C HIS A 45 -9.93 -4.58 22.56
N ALA A 46 -11.03 -3.83 22.65
CA ALA A 46 -12.38 -4.41 22.54
C ALA A 46 -12.71 -5.01 21.18
N HIS A 47 -11.97 -4.65 20.13
CA HIS A 47 -12.26 -5.07 18.76
C HIS A 47 -11.15 -5.92 18.11
N LEU A 48 -10.03 -6.13 18.79
CA LEU A 48 -8.87 -6.84 18.23
C LEU A 48 -9.22 -8.23 17.68
N SER A 49 -10.02 -9.01 18.41
CA SER A 49 -10.45 -10.34 17.94
C SER A 49 -11.32 -10.30 16.69
N ARG A 50 -12.09 -9.23 16.48
CA ARG A 50 -12.89 -9.05 15.27
C ARG A 50 -12.04 -8.60 14.09
N VAL A 51 -11.03 -7.79 14.35
CA VAL A 51 -10.06 -7.39 13.32
C VAL A 51 -9.27 -8.62 12.86
N GLU A 52 -8.78 -9.43 13.79
CA GLU A 52 -8.08 -10.68 13.51
C GLU A 52 -8.93 -11.64 12.69
N GLU A 53 -10.19 -11.85 13.11
CA GLU A 53 -11.13 -12.69 12.39
C GLU A 53 -11.44 -12.13 10.98
N GLY A 54 -11.61 -10.80 10.85
CA GLY A 54 -11.80 -10.15 9.56
C GLY A 54 -10.63 -10.37 8.61
N ILE A 55 -9.38 -10.20 9.08
CA ILE A 55 -8.17 -10.44 8.29
C ILE A 55 -8.08 -11.92 7.88
N ARG A 56 -8.37 -12.85 8.81
CA ARG A 56 -8.41 -14.27 8.50
C ARG A 56 -9.40 -14.61 7.37
N ILE A 57 -10.62 -14.05 7.44
CA ILE A 57 -11.64 -14.23 6.39
C ILE A 57 -11.16 -13.63 5.07
N MET A 58 -10.52 -12.45 5.07
CA MET A 58 -9.95 -11.85 3.86
C MET A 58 -9.00 -12.83 3.16
N HIS A 59 -8.05 -13.40 3.88
CA HIS A 59 -7.07 -14.34 3.34
C HIS A 59 -7.72 -15.65 2.86
N GLU A 60 -8.65 -16.22 3.62
CA GLU A 60 -9.37 -17.42 3.21
C GLU A 60 -10.17 -17.24 1.91
N GLN A 61 -10.61 -16.01 1.65
CA GLN A 61 -11.32 -15.65 0.43
C GLN A 61 -10.39 -15.21 -0.72
N GLY A 62 -9.09 -15.05 -0.45
CA GLY A 62 -8.09 -14.64 -1.43
C GLY A 62 -7.93 -13.14 -1.61
N PHE A 63 -8.48 -12.32 -0.70
CA PHE A 63 -8.23 -10.88 -0.65
C PHE A 63 -6.88 -10.58 0.01
N LEU A 64 -6.35 -9.38 -0.23
CA LEU A 64 -5.16 -8.87 0.43
C LEU A 64 -5.55 -7.90 1.56
N CYS A 65 -4.73 -7.87 2.62
CA CYS A 65 -4.85 -6.93 3.72
C CYS A 65 -3.64 -6.00 3.74
N SER A 66 -3.87 -4.68 3.77
CA SER A 66 -2.80 -3.69 3.93
C SER A 66 -2.95 -2.90 5.22
N LEU A 67 -1.80 -2.59 5.83
CA LEU A 67 -1.71 -1.67 6.95
C LEU A 67 -1.42 -0.27 6.41
N ASP A 68 -2.39 0.63 6.58
CA ASP A 68 -2.33 2.02 6.09
C ASP A 68 -1.83 2.98 7.16
N ASP A 69 -1.29 4.12 6.73
CA ASP A 69 -0.73 5.18 7.59
C ASP A 69 0.37 4.68 8.56
N PHE A 70 1.17 3.69 8.14
CA PHE A 70 2.23 3.13 9.00
C PHE A 70 3.23 4.20 9.45
N GLY A 71 3.45 4.25 10.77
CA GLY A 71 4.37 5.22 11.41
C GLY A 71 3.68 6.49 11.88
N SER A 72 2.39 6.67 11.64
CA SER A 72 1.62 7.79 12.18
C SER A 72 1.24 7.59 13.66
N GLY A 73 1.36 6.36 14.20
CA GLY A 73 0.96 5.95 15.56
C GLY A 73 2.06 5.29 16.39
N TYR A 74 1.71 4.87 17.62
CA TYR A 74 2.66 4.37 18.62
C TYR A 74 2.82 2.83 18.65
N SER A 75 2.10 2.06 17.81
CA SER A 75 1.97 0.61 17.98
C SER A 75 2.31 -0.25 16.78
N SER A 76 2.86 0.34 15.72
CA SER A 76 3.03 -0.26 14.38
C SER A 76 3.74 -1.62 14.36
N PHE A 77 4.83 -1.81 15.14
CA PHE A 77 5.59 -3.07 15.14
C PHE A 77 4.85 -4.24 15.81
N THR A 78 4.02 -3.95 16.82
CA THR A 78 3.21 -4.99 17.46
C THR A 78 2.19 -5.56 16.47
N MET A 79 1.64 -4.71 15.61
CA MET A 79 0.69 -5.12 14.58
C MET A 79 1.32 -6.06 13.56
N LEU A 80 2.52 -5.73 13.07
CA LEU A 80 3.24 -6.59 12.12
C LEU A 80 3.63 -7.95 12.71
N LYS A 81 3.74 -8.03 14.05
CA LYS A 81 4.02 -9.29 14.74
C LYS A 81 2.76 -10.15 14.93
N ASP A 82 1.64 -9.50 15.28
CA ASP A 82 0.45 -10.18 15.77
C ASP A 82 -0.60 -10.42 14.65
N PHE A 83 -0.52 -9.69 13.53
CA PHE A 83 -1.46 -9.80 12.41
C PHE A 83 -0.76 -10.15 11.12
N ASP A 84 -1.42 -10.94 10.29
CA ASP A 84 -0.95 -11.33 8.97
C ASP A 84 -1.29 -10.21 7.98
N ILE A 85 -0.29 -9.39 7.64
CA ILE A 85 -0.40 -8.23 6.76
C ILE A 85 0.37 -8.52 5.46
N ASP A 86 -0.27 -8.31 4.30
CA ASP A 86 0.36 -8.51 2.99
C ASP A 86 1.13 -7.28 2.51
N VAL A 87 0.63 -6.09 2.87
CA VAL A 87 1.12 -4.82 2.32
C VAL A 87 1.27 -3.78 3.43
N LEU A 88 2.41 -3.10 3.45
CA LEU A 88 2.73 -2.01 4.36
C LEU A 88 2.78 -0.69 3.59
N LYS A 89 1.88 0.24 3.91
CA LYS A 89 1.80 1.54 3.25
C LYS A 89 2.53 2.58 4.10
N LEU A 90 3.64 3.08 3.57
CA LEU A 90 4.47 4.09 4.23
C LEU A 90 3.89 5.47 3.95
N ASP A 91 3.40 6.13 5.01
CA ASP A 91 2.79 7.47 4.92
C ASP A 91 3.76 8.51 4.35
N ARG A 92 3.21 9.49 3.65
CA ARG A 92 3.96 10.59 3.03
C ARG A 92 4.90 11.32 3.99
N SER A 93 4.61 11.34 5.29
CA SER A 93 5.45 12.02 6.28
C SER A 93 6.88 11.50 6.33
N PHE A 94 7.10 10.23 6.02
CA PHE A 94 8.43 9.65 5.91
C PHE A 94 9.27 10.30 4.80
N PHE A 95 8.64 10.80 3.74
CA PHE A 95 9.31 11.30 2.55
C PHE A 95 9.41 12.84 2.49
N LEU A 96 8.95 13.55 3.55
CA LEU A 96 9.00 15.02 3.59
C LEU A 96 10.39 15.58 3.88
N ASP A 97 11.23 14.84 4.60
CA ASP A 97 12.60 15.29 4.99
C ASP A 97 13.65 14.24 4.65
N LEU A 98 13.87 14.05 3.35
CA LEU A 98 14.89 13.13 2.86
C LEU A 98 16.34 13.64 3.00
N HIS A 99 16.55 14.90 3.42
CA HIS A 99 17.88 15.41 3.75
C HIS A 99 18.39 14.91 5.11
N SER A 100 17.48 14.49 5.99
CA SER A 100 17.82 13.92 7.28
C SER A 100 18.36 12.49 7.14
N GLU A 101 19.63 12.27 7.53
CA GLU A 101 20.21 10.93 7.59
C GLU A 101 19.41 9.99 8.51
N LYS A 102 18.90 10.55 9.63
CA LYS A 102 18.07 9.79 10.57
C LYS A 102 16.76 9.33 9.93
N ALA A 103 16.09 10.21 9.16
CA ALA A 103 14.86 9.85 8.45
C ALA A 103 15.14 8.72 7.45
N ARG A 104 16.17 8.86 6.61
CA ARG A 104 16.57 7.83 5.66
C ARG A 104 16.92 6.50 6.32
N SER A 105 17.64 6.53 7.46
CA SER A 105 17.96 5.31 8.20
C SER A 105 16.72 4.60 8.73
N ILE A 106 15.73 5.35 9.22
CA ILE A 106 14.45 4.78 9.69
C ILE A 106 13.72 4.09 8.54
N ILE A 107 13.60 4.77 7.41
CA ILE A 107 12.91 4.21 6.23
C ILE A 107 13.61 2.93 5.75
N ALA A 108 14.95 2.94 5.68
CA ALA A 108 15.74 1.77 5.29
C ALA A 108 15.50 0.57 6.25
N CYS A 109 15.48 0.81 7.57
CA CYS A 109 15.18 -0.23 8.55
C CYS A 109 13.76 -0.80 8.40
N ILE A 110 12.78 0.05 8.08
CA ILE A 110 11.39 -0.40 7.83
C ILE A 110 11.33 -1.27 6.57
N GLN A 111 12.03 -0.87 5.50
CA GLN A 111 12.10 -1.64 4.27
C GLN A 111 12.75 -3.02 4.49
N GLU A 112 13.89 -3.09 5.18
CA GLU A 112 14.56 -4.34 5.54
C GLU A 112 13.65 -5.24 6.40
N LEU A 113 12.89 -4.66 7.32
CA LEU A 113 11.92 -5.40 8.13
C LEU A 113 10.81 -5.99 7.26
N ALA A 114 10.20 -5.19 6.37
CA ALA A 114 9.14 -5.64 5.49
C ALA A 114 9.64 -6.78 4.58
N GLU A 115 10.83 -6.66 4.01
CA GLU A 115 11.46 -7.72 3.21
C GLU A 115 11.66 -9.01 4.02
N SER A 116 12.15 -8.90 5.28
CA SER A 116 12.36 -10.07 6.16
C SER A 116 11.06 -10.76 6.54
N LEU A 117 9.95 -10.03 6.60
CA LEU A 117 8.62 -10.55 6.88
C LEU A 117 7.85 -10.95 5.62
N HIS A 118 8.43 -10.77 4.43
CA HIS A 118 7.78 -11.00 3.13
C HIS A 118 6.54 -10.13 2.91
N ILE A 119 6.51 -8.95 3.51
CA ILE A 119 5.45 -7.94 3.36
C ILE A 119 5.84 -7.00 2.23
N LYS A 120 4.92 -6.72 1.30
CA LYS A 120 5.15 -5.73 0.24
C LYS A 120 5.07 -4.31 0.80
N THR A 121 5.82 -3.40 0.22
CA THR A 121 5.82 -2.00 0.62
C THR A 121 5.21 -1.09 -0.43
N VAL A 122 4.44 -0.10 0.03
CA VAL A 122 3.90 0.98 -0.80
C VAL A 122 4.39 2.32 -0.25
N ALA A 123 5.11 3.09 -1.05
CA ALA A 123 5.46 4.47 -0.69
C ALA A 123 4.36 5.42 -1.16
N GLU A 124 3.75 6.13 -0.22
CA GLU A 124 2.64 7.03 -0.51
C GLU A 124 3.05 8.51 -0.54
N GLY A 125 2.24 9.31 -1.24
CA GLY A 125 2.41 10.76 -1.29
C GLY A 125 3.69 11.23 -1.97
N ILE A 126 4.21 10.47 -2.92
CA ILE A 126 5.39 10.86 -3.71
C ILE A 126 5.00 11.94 -4.70
N GLU A 127 5.59 13.14 -4.56
CA GLU A 127 5.26 14.33 -5.34
C GLU A 127 6.44 14.88 -6.13
N THR A 128 7.70 14.54 -5.76
CA THR A 128 8.91 15.08 -6.37
C THR A 128 9.79 14.00 -6.99
N GLN A 129 10.61 14.41 -7.95
CA GLN A 129 11.61 13.53 -8.56
C GLN A 129 12.65 13.04 -7.56
N GLU A 130 13.02 13.87 -6.57
CA GLU A 130 13.96 13.48 -5.52
C GLU A 130 13.38 12.34 -4.65
N GLN A 131 12.13 12.49 -4.22
CA GLN A 131 11.42 11.42 -3.48
C GLN A 131 11.36 10.14 -4.29
N LEU A 132 10.99 10.23 -5.56
CA LEU A 132 10.91 9.08 -6.46
C LEU A 132 12.26 8.37 -6.61
N ALA A 133 13.34 9.14 -6.83
CA ALA A 133 14.68 8.58 -6.94
C ALA A 133 15.10 7.84 -5.67
N TYR A 134 14.79 8.42 -4.50
CA TYR A 134 15.09 7.81 -3.21
C TYR A 134 14.30 6.50 -3.01
N VAL A 135 12.99 6.51 -3.23
CA VAL A 135 12.12 5.34 -3.05
C VAL A 135 12.53 4.21 -4.01
N ASN A 136 12.89 4.53 -5.26
CA ASN A 136 13.42 3.55 -6.19
C ASN A 136 14.74 2.93 -5.70
N SER A 137 15.61 3.72 -5.06
CA SER A 137 16.88 3.22 -4.52
C SER A 137 16.71 2.24 -3.35
N MET A 138 15.57 2.28 -2.68
CA MET A 138 15.20 1.41 -1.55
C MET A 138 14.53 0.11 -1.98
N HIS A 139 14.27 -0.10 -3.28
CA HIS A 139 13.53 -1.28 -3.77
C HIS A 139 12.11 -1.41 -3.22
N CYS A 140 11.42 -0.28 -2.97
CA CYS A 140 10.01 -0.29 -2.62
C CYS A 140 9.18 -0.94 -3.74
N ASP A 141 8.22 -1.81 -3.38
CA ASP A 141 7.47 -2.60 -4.36
C ASP A 141 6.51 -1.76 -5.19
N VAL A 142 5.85 -0.79 -4.56
CA VAL A 142 4.85 0.08 -5.20
C VAL A 142 5.07 1.53 -4.79
N ILE A 143 4.84 2.43 -5.72
CA ILE A 143 4.96 3.88 -5.48
C ILE A 143 3.67 4.57 -5.88
N GLN A 144 3.10 5.36 -4.98
CA GLN A 144 1.87 6.11 -5.17
C GLN A 144 2.06 7.58 -4.85
N GLY A 145 1.51 8.47 -5.71
CA GLY A 145 1.55 9.91 -5.41
C GLY A 145 1.24 10.80 -6.60
N PHE A 146 1.13 12.10 -6.31
CA PHE A 146 0.83 13.12 -7.31
C PHE A 146 1.92 13.34 -8.34
N TYR A 147 3.09 12.75 -8.13
CA TYR A 147 4.12 12.70 -9.16
C TYR A 147 3.62 12.02 -10.44
N PHE A 148 2.79 10.98 -10.31
CA PHE A 148 2.23 10.25 -11.45
C PHE A 148 0.90 10.83 -11.91
N SER A 149 -0.04 10.98 -10.98
CA SER A 149 -1.36 11.57 -11.26
C SER A 149 -2.06 11.96 -9.96
N ARG A 150 -2.89 12.99 -10.03
CA ARG A 150 -3.93 13.25 -9.02
C ARG A 150 -5.08 12.26 -9.20
N PRO A 151 -5.95 12.08 -8.19
CA PRO A 151 -7.17 11.29 -8.37
C PRO A 151 -7.98 11.76 -9.58
N LEU A 152 -8.37 10.83 -10.42
CA LEU A 152 -9.09 11.09 -11.66
C LEU A 152 -10.48 10.44 -11.61
N PRO A 153 -11.50 11.05 -12.24
CA PRO A 153 -12.75 10.36 -12.53
C PRO A 153 -12.51 9.10 -13.37
N LEU A 154 -13.37 8.09 -13.23
CA LEU A 154 -13.18 6.77 -13.83
C LEU A 154 -12.79 6.81 -15.32
N LYS A 155 -13.52 7.57 -16.15
CA LYS A 155 -13.23 7.66 -17.59
C LYS A 155 -11.89 8.31 -17.92
N GLU A 156 -11.50 9.31 -17.14
CA GLU A 156 -10.20 9.96 -17.28
C GLU A 156 -9.08 9.02 -16.85
N PHE A 157 -9.32 8.27 -15.76
CA PHE A 157 -8.39 7.25 -15.30
C PHE A 157 -8.18 6.14 -16.34
N GLU A 158 -9.23 5.61 -16.96
CA GLU A 158 -9.12 4.61 -18.03
C GLU A 158 -8.23 5.13 -19.16
N THR A 159 -8.49 6.35 -19.63
CA THR A 159 -7.68 6.99 -20.67
C THR A 159 -6.23 7.17 -20.22
N TRP A 160 -6.01 7.65 -19.00
CA TRP A 160 -4.67 7.81 -18.44
C TRP A 160 -3.94 6.47 -18.33
N ALA A 161 -4.62 5.45 -17.84
CA ALA A 161 -4.04 4.11 -17.67
C ALA A 161 -3.59 3.49 -19.00
N ASP A 162 -4.32 3.73 -20.10
CA ASP A 162 -3.99 3.23 -21.43
C ASP A 162 -2.83 4.00 -22.09
N THR A 163 -2.70 5.28 -21.77
CA THR A 163 -1.72 6.18 -22.42
C THR A 163 -0.47 6.43 -21.59
N PHE A 164 -0.48 6.08 -20.30
CA PHE A 164 0.63 6.37 -19.40
C PHE A 164 1.88 5.59 -19.79
N VAL A 165 2.95 6.34 -20.07
CA VAL A 165 4.30 5.80 -20.31
C VAL A 165 5.16 6.15 -19.11
N PHE A 166 5.85 5.14 -18.56
CA PHE A 166 6.81 5.39 -17.49
C PHE A 166 7.92 6.28 -18.00
N PRO A 167 8.26 7.36 -17.27
CA PRO A 167 9.45 8.13 -17.59
C PRO A 167 10.67 7.19 -17.51
N ASP A 168 11.54 7.24 -18.54
CA ASP A 168 12.82 6.56 -18.51
C ASP A 168 13.69 7.22 -17.43
N PHE A 169 13.95 6.51 -16.34
CA PHE A 169 14.88 6.95 -15.32
C PHE A 169 16.25 6.36 -15.61
N GLU A 170 17.18 7.17 -16.08
CA GLU A 170 18.60 6.87 -15.94
C GLU A 170 18.98 7.09 -14.46
N ILE A 171 18.98 6.02 -13.68
CA ILE A 171 19.58 6.03 -12.35
C ILE A 171 21.08 5.98 -12.56
N ASN A 172 21.75 7.10 -12.45
CA ASN A 172 23.22 7.17 -12.35
C ASN A 172 23.64 6.52 -11.02
N MET A 173 23.69 5.21 -10.98
CA MET A 173 24.30 4.45 -9.91
C MET A 173 25.80 4.59 -10.04
N CYS A 174 26.45 5.20 -9.06
CA CYS A 174 27.89 5.11 -8.90
C CYS A 174 28.28 3.64 -8.76
N GLY A 175 28.71 3.01 -9.87
CA GLY A 175 29.25 1.65 -9.89
C GLY A 175 28.36 0.61 -10.57
N GLY A 176 28.44 0.51 -11.91
CA GLY A 176 28.01 -0.65 -12.68
C GLY A 176 26.56 -0.60 -13.17
N GLY A 177 26.39 -0.13 -14.41
CA GLY A 177 25.11 0.01 -15.06
C GLY A 177 24.33 -1.29 -15.18
N LYS A 178 23.27 -1.40 -14.40
CA LYS A 178 22.10 -2.23 -14.71
C LYS A 178 20.92 -1.27 -14.82
N SER A 179 20.34 -1.16 -16.02
CA SER A 179 19.06 -0.53 -16.19
C SER A 179 18.03 -1.31 -15.37
N LEU A 180 17.56 -0.75 -14.27
CA LEU A 180 16.40 -1.27 -13.58
C LEU A 180 15.20 -1.03 -14.49
N GLN A 181 14.74 -2.08 -15.17
CA GLN A 181 13.40 -2.08 -15.71
C GLN A 181 12.45 -2.08 -14.52
N LEU A 182 11.81 -0.94 -14.25
CA LEU A 182 10.65 -0.90 -13.37
C LEU A 182 9.71 -2.04 -13.79
N ASN A 183 9.47 -2.94 -12.86
CA ASN A 183 8.64 -4.10 -13.15
C ASN A 183 7.25 -3.58 -13.54
N ARG A 184 6.84 -3.82 -14.79
CA ARG A 184 5.53 -3.38 -15.32
C ARG A 184 4.36 -3.77 -14.41
N ALA A 185 4.54 -4.83 -13.61
CA ALA A 185 3.56 -5.29 -12.62
C ALA A 185 3.44 -4.34 -11.41
N ALA A 186 4.54 -3.81 -10.87
CA ALA A 186 4.51 -2.85 -9.74
C ALA A 186 3.82 -1.53 -10.16
N ALA A 187 4.05 -1.12 -11.39
CA ALA A 187 3.41 0.04 -11.97
C ALA A 187 1.94 -0.16 -12.32
N PHE A 188 1.52 -1.39 -12.57
CA PHE A 188 0.11 -1.72 -12.81
C PHE A 188 -0.70 -1.64 -11.51
N CYS A 189 -0.10 -1.92 -10.36
CA CYS A 189 -0.75 -1.77 -9.05
C CYS A 189 -0.98 -0.29 -8.71
N SER A 190 -0.04 0.62 -9.05
CA SER A 190 -0.24 2.07 -8.90
C SER A 190 -1.35 2.63 -9.82
N LYS A 191 -1.67 1.94 -10.92
CA LYS A 191 -2.79 2.28 -11.80
C LYS A 191 -4.16 1.98 -11.18
N LEU A 192 -4.24 1.13 -10.15
CA LEU A 192 -5.50 0.63 -9.58
C LEU A 192 -5.82 1.14 -8.18
N CYS A 193 -4.96 1.97 -7.58
CA CYS A 193 -5.30 2.65 -6.32
C CYS A 193 -6.36 3.74 -6.57
N PHE A 194 -7.60 3.32 -6.68
CA PHE A 194 -8.77 4.18 -6.70
C PHE A 194 -9.25 4.39 -5.28
N PHE A 195 -9.25 5.64 -4.83
CA PHE A 195 -10.01 6.04 -3.64
C PHE A 195 -11.51 5.96 -3.96
N LEU A 196 -12.12 4.81 -3.74
CA LEU A 196 -13.55 4.77 -3.46
C LEU A 196 -13.73 5.16 -1.99
N LYS A 197 -13.89 6.46 -1.73
CA LYS A 197 -14.59 6.88 -0.51
C LYS A 197 -16.06 6.58 -0.73
N LEU A 198 -16.53 5.45 -0.20
CA LEU A 198 -17.93 5.19 0.07
C LEU A 198 -18.31 5.84 1.40
#